data_a46e178b7181bb3be02743d61414e3f8
#
_entry.id   a46e178b7181bb3be02743d61414e3f8
#
_cell.length_a   1.000
_cell.length_b   1.000
_cell.length_c   1.000
_cell.angle_alpha   90.00
_cell.angle_beta   90.00
_cell.angle_gamma   90.00
#
_symmetry.space_group_name_H-M   'P 1'
#
loop_
_entity.id
_entity.type
_entity.pdbx_description
1 polymer ?
#
loop_
_entity_poly.entity_id
_entity_poly.type
_entity_poly.pdbx_seq_one_letter_code
_entity_poly.pdbx_strand_id
1 'polypeptide(L)'
;MKASKTGRAARVRRHIRVRKTVSGTQERPRLAVYRSLTHIYAQVIDDERGHTLAASSTVEKSLKGGSGNKSAQAKAVGAAVAKKAMDAGVTKVVFDRGGNRYHGRVKALADAAREAGLEF
;
A
#
# COMPACT_ATOMS: atom_id res chain seq x y z
N MET A 1 22.92 -21.37 -2.80
CA MET A 1 21.61 -20.76 -2.92
C MET A 1 21.69 -19.35 -3.49
N LYS A 2 21.92 -19.29 -4.77
CA LYS A 2 22.17 -18.02 -5.45
C LYS A 2 20.90 -17.21 -5.70
N ALA A 3 19.75 -17.87 -5.83
CA ALA A 3 18.47 -17.17 -6.01
C ALA A 3 18.12 -16.25 -4.83
N SER A 4 18.61 -16.57 -3.62
CA SER A 4 18.34 -15.75 -2.44
C SER A 4 19.06 -14.40 -2.45
N LYS A 5 19.99 -14.20 -3.39
CA LYS A 5 20.74 -12.97 -3.50
C LYS A 5 20.06 -11.93 -4.38
N THR A 6 19.02 -12.31 -5.11
CA THR A 6 18.27 -11.35 -5.92
C THR A 6 17.38 -10.46 -5.05
N GLY A 7 17.22 -9.20 -5.41
CA GLY A 7 16.35 -8.28 -4.69
C GLY A 7 14.91 -8.78 -4.62
N ARG A 8 14.42 -9.39 -5.71
CA ARG A 8 13.08 -9.95 -5.76
C ARG A 8 12.90 -11.11 -4.76
N ALA A 9 13.85 -12.04 -4.70
CA ALA A 9 13.77 -13.17 -3.77
C ALA A 9 13.80 -12.70 -2.31
N ALA A 10 14.66 -11.75 -1.99
CA ALA A 10 14.73 -11.16 -0.66
C ALA A 10 13.41 -10.47 -0.28
N ARG A 11 12.80 -9.72 -1.20
CA ARG A 11 11.53 -9.04 -0.99
C ARG A 11 10.41 -10.05 -0.73
N VAL A 12 10.34 -11.13 -1.50
CA VAL A 12 9.32 -12.17 -1.32
C VAL A 12 9.45 -12.80 0.07
N ARG A 13 10.66 -13.11 0.52
CA ARG A 13 10.87 -13.68 1.86
C ARG A 13 10.44 -12.70 2.96
N ARG A 14 10.75 -11.41 2.81
CA ARG A 14 10.31 -10.39 3.77
C ARG A 14 8.80 -10.30 3.81
N HIS A 15 8.14 -10.35 2.67
CA HIS A 15 6.68 -10.29 2.59
C HIS A 15 6.03 -11.51 3.27
N ILE A 16 6.56 -12.71 3.04
CA ILE A 16 6.07 -13.91 3.70
C ILE A 16 6.20 -13.77 5.21
N ARG A 17 7.32 -13.24 5.70
CA ARG A 17 7.55 -13.02 7.12
C ARG A 17 6.56 -12.03 7.72
N VAL A 18 6.31 -10.93 7.04
CA VAL A 18 5.34 -9.91 7.45
C VAL A 18 3.93 -10.50 7.50
N ARG A 19 3.56 -11.28 6.47
CA ARG A 19 2.21 -11.87 6.37
C ARG A 19 1.91 -12.92 7.42
N LYS A 20 2.90 -13.41 8.15
CA LYS A 20 2.66 -14.28 9.32
C LYS A 20 2.00 -13.52 10.47
N THR A 21 2.24 -12.22 10.57
CA THR A 21 1.72 -11.39 11.65
C THR A 21 0.71 -10.35 11.17
N VAL A 22 0.70 -10.03 9.88
CA VAL A 22 -0.19 -9.01 9.29
C VAL A 22 -1.27 -9.68 8.46
N SER A 23 -2.51 -9.53 8.90
CA SER A 23 -3.69 -10.03 8.20
C SER A 23 -4.81 -9.01 8.36
N GLY A 24 -5.51 -8.71 7.28
CA GLY A 24 -6.64 -7.78 7.30
C GLY A 24 -7.91 -8.44 7.78
N THR A 25 -8.63 -7.77 8.66
CA THR A 25 -9.95 -8.21 9.13
C THR A 25 -11.00 -7.20 8.68
N GLN A 26 -12.27 -7.51 8.94
CA GLN A 26 -13.36 -6.60 8.63
C GLN A 26 -13.22 -5.28 9.42
N GLU A 27 -12.82 -5.35 10.67
CA GLU A 27 -12.66 -4.18 11.55
C GLU A 27 -11.40 -3.39 11.25
N ARG A 28 -10.35 -4.09 10.84
CA ARG A 28 -9.06 -3.48 10.50
C ARG A 28 -8.50 -4.14 9.25
N PRO A 29 -8.98 -3.72 8.07
CA PRO A 29 -8.49 -4.24 6.80
C PRO A 29 -7.00 -3.98 6.59
N ARG A 30 -6.41 -4.71 5.66
CA ARG A 30 -4.99 -4.59 5.33
C ARG A 30 -4.79 -3.53 4.22
N LEU A 31 -3.99 -2.52 4.50
CA LEU A 31 -3.52 -1.58 3.48
C LEU A 31 -2.27 -2.16 2.84
N ALA A 32 -2.43 -2.74 1.67
CA ALA A 32 -1.34 -3.36 0.93
C ALA A 32 -0.77 -2.40 -0.10
N VAL A 33 0.57 -2.33 -0.18
CA VAL A 33 1.27 -1.46 -1.11
C VAL A 33 2.12 -2.33 -2.04
N TYR A 34 1.95 -2.11 -3.33
CA TYR A 34 2.75 -2.76 -4.38
C TYR A 34 3.40 -1.69 -5.23
N ARG A 35 4.62 -1.94 -5.65
CA ARG A 35 5.30 -1.00 -6.55
C ARG A 35 5.99 -1.74 -7.69
N SER A 36 6.01 -1.09 -8.85
CA SER A 36 6.84 -1.46 -9.98
C SER A 36 7.88 -0.35 -10.21
N LEU A 37 8.65 -0.46 -11.28
CA LEU A 37 9.64 0.58 -11.63
C LEU A 37 8.98 1.93 -11.90
N THR A 38 7.78 1.92 -12.46
CA THR A 38 7.11 3.14 -12.94
C THR A 38 5.87 3.52 -12.14
N HIS A 39 5.27 2.57 -11.43
CA HIS A 39 4.00 2.79 -10.75
C HIS A 39 3.99 2.31 -9.32
N ILE A 40 3.08 2.84 -8.53
CA ILE A 40 2.80 2.38 -7.18
C ILE A 40 1.30 2.16 -7.04
N TYR A 41 0.92 1.12 -6.30
CA TYR A 41 -0.47 0.68 -6.12
C TYR A 41 -0.75 0.51 -4.64
N ALA A 42 -1.94 0.88 -4.22
CA ALA A 42 -2.40 0.66 -2.84
C ALA A 42 -3.80 0.05 -2.86
N GLN A 43 -4.03 -0.92 -1.99
CA GLN A 43 -5.33 -1.58 -1.83
C GLN A 43 -5.65 -1.75 -0.37
N VAL A 44 -6.91 -1.53 0.00
CA VAL A 44 -7.43 -1.84 1.33
C VAL A 44 -8.25 -3.13 1.19
N ILE A 45 -7.81 -4.19 1.85
CA ILE A 45 -8.30 -5.55 1.63
C ILE A 45 -8.82 -6.15 2.93
N ASP A 46 -10.03 -6.72 2.88
CA ASP A 46 -10.55 -7.59 3.91
C ASP A 46 -10.15 -9.03 3.56
N ASP A 47 -9.13 -9.55 4.27
CA ASP A 47 -8.60 -10.89 3.99
C ASP A 47 -9.58 -12.01 4.40
N GLU A 48 -10.48 -11.74 5.33
CA GLU A 48 -11.47 -12.74 5.75
C GLU A 48 -12.48 -13.03 4.64
N ARG A 49 -12.85 -12.00 3.87
CA ARG A 49 -13.80 -12.12 2.77
C ARG A 49 -13.13 -12.18 1.40
N GLY A 50 -11.82 -11.96 1.34
CA GLY A 50 -11.10 -11.88 0.09
C GLY A 50 -11.58 -10.71 -0.78
N HIS A 51 -11.97 -9.60 -0.17
CA HIS A 51 -12.60 -8.47 -0.85
C HIS A 51 -11.75 -7.20 -0.74
N THR A 52 -11.55 -6.52 -1.87
CA THR A 52 -10.87 -5.22 -1.92
C THR A 52 -11.91 -4.12 -1.70
N LEU A 53 -11.75 -3.36 -0.61
CA LEU A 53 -12.68 -2.31 -0.22
C LEU A 53 -12.37 -0.98 -0.89
N ALA A 54 -11.10 -0.70 -1.14
CA ALA A 54 -10.65 0.52 -1.80
C ALA A 54 -9.33 0.25 -2.51
N ALA A 55 -9.09 0.93 -3.61
CA ALA A 55 -7.85 0.81 -4.37
C ALA A 55 -7.51 2.12 -5.06
N SER A 56 -6.22 2.42 -5.17
CA SER A 56 -5.72 3.56 -5.92
C SER A 56 -4.33 3.25 -6.45
N SER A 57 -3.97 3.91 -7.54
CA SER A 57 -2.64 3.72 -8.14
C SER A 57 -2.26 4.92 -9.00
N THR A 58 -0.98 5.04 -9.32
CA THR A 58 -0.49 6.07 -10.26
C THR A 58 -0.97 5.82 -11.70
N VAL A 59 -1.53 4.66 -11.98
CA VAL A 59 -2.12 4.34 -13.29
C VAL A 59 -3.50 4.97 -13.43
N GLU A 60 -4.17 5.34 -12.35
CA GLU A 60 -5.48 5.97 -12.42
C GLU A 60 -5.46 7.26 -13.24
N LYS A 61 -6.51 7.45 -14.02
CA LYS A 61 -6.63 8.61 -14.92
C LYS A 61 -6.52 9.93 -14.16
N SER A 62 -7.09 10.02 -12.98
CA SER A 62 -7.04 11.22 -12.14
C SER A 62 -5.65 11.52 -11.58
N LEU A 63 -4.78 10.50 -11.46
CA LEU A 63 -3.44 10.64 -10.93
C LEU A 63 -2.37 10.51 -12.00
N LYS A 64 -2.73 10.00 -13.18
CA LYS A 64 -1.83 9.82 -14.30
C LYS A 64 -1.37 11.16 -14.85
N GLY A 65 -0.07 11.30 -15.09
CA GLY A 65 0.48 12.55 -15.60
C GLY A 65 0.63 13.62 -14.54
N GLY A 66 0.42 13.28 -13.27
CA GLY A 66 0.67 14.20 -12.17
C GLY A 66 2.12 14.69 -12.16
N SER A 67 2.31 15.98 -11.91
CA SER A 67 3.64 16.57 -11.80
C SER A 67 4.32 16.11 -10.52
N GLY A 68 5.65 16.07 -10.55
CA GLY A 68 6.44 15.73 -9.39
C GLY A 68 7.18 14.41 -9.52
N ASN A 69 8.01 14.11 -8.54
CA ASN A 69 8.80 12.91 -8.50
C ASN A 69 7.95 11.70 -8.04
N LYS A 70 8.58 10.54 -7.97
CA LYS A 70 7.89 9.30 -7.57
C LYS A 70 7.34 9.37 -6.15
N SER A 71 7.99 10.11 -5.24
CA SER A 71 7.49 10.29 -3.88
C SER A 71 6.24 11.16 -3.85
N ALA A 72 6.17 12.22 -4.66
CA ALA A 72 4.99 13.05 -4.77
C ALA A 72 3.80 12.26 -5.35
N GLN A 73 4.06 11.39 -6.33
CA GLN A 73 3.04 10.51 -6.89
C GLN A 73 2.54 9.50 -5.85
N ALA A 74 3.44 8.97 -5.03
CA ALA A 74 3.08 8.05 -3.94
C ALA A 74 2.21 8.75 -2.89
N LYS A 75 2.49 10.00 -2.56
CA LYS A 75 1.64 10.80 -1.66
C LYS A 75 0.23 10.95 -2.22
N ALA A 76 0.10 11.21 -3.51
CA ALA A 76 -1.22 11.32 -4.15
C ALA A 76 -2.00 10.01 -4.06
N VAL A 77 -1.33 8.89 -4.28
CA VAL A 77 -1.96 7.55 -4.15
C VAL A 77 -2.39 7.30 -2.71
N GLY A 78 -1.54 7.61 -1.73
CA GLY A 78 -1.86 7.44 -0.31
C GLY A 78 -3.09 8.26 0.10
N ALA A 79 -3.14 9.52 -0.29
CA ALA A 79 -4.28 10.37 0.00
C ALA A 79 -5.56 9.87 -0.69
N ALA A 80 -5.45 9.42 -1.94
CA ALA A 80 -6.60 8.94 -2.70
C ALA A 80 -7.17 7.63 -2.12
N VAL A 81 -6.31 6.66 -1.78
CA VAL A 81 -6.77 5.40 -1.20
C VAL A 81 -7.38 5.60 0.18
N ALA A 82 -6.82 6.52 0.97
CA ALA A 82 -7.36 6.84 2.29
C ALA A 82 -8.76 7.44 2.18
N LYS A 83 -8.96 8.36 1.25
CA LYS A 83 -10.28 8.96 1.00
C LYS A 83 -11.29 7.91 0.59
N LYS A 84 -10.93 7.03 -0.35
CA LYS A 84 -11.81 5.96 -0.80
C LYS A 84 -12.15 4.99 0.32
N ALA A 85 -11.18 4.65 1.17
CA ALA A 85 -11.39 3.78 2.31
C ALA A 85 -12.35 4.41 3.32
N MET A 86 -12.16 5.69 3.64
CA MET A 86 -13.04 6.39 4.57
C MET A 86 -14.45 6.53 4.02
N ASP A 87 -14.60 6.76 2.72
CA ASP A 87 -15.91 6.77 2.05
C ASP A 87 -16.61 5.41 2.15
N ALA A 88 -15.83 4.32 2.23
CA ALA A 88 -16.35 2.96 2.43
C ALA A 88 -16.53 2.60 3.91
N GLY A 89 -16.32 3.54 4.82
CA GLY A 89 -16.49 3.32 6.26
C GLY A 89 -15.27 2.75 6.98
N VAL A 90 -14.11 2.72 6.33
CA VAL A 90 -12.88 2.18 6.92
C VAL A 90 -12.04 3.33 7.49
N THR A 91 -11.73 3.27 8.78
CA THR A 91 -10.91 4.29 9.45
C THR A 91 -9.60 3.72 9.99
N LYS A 92 -9.54 2.43 10.25
CA LYS A 92 -8.36 1.76 10.78
C LYS A 92 -7.90 0.67 9.83
N VAL A 93 -6.60 0.58 9.63
CA VAL A 93 -6.00 -0.45 8.77
C VAL A 93 -4.73 -1.00 9.40
N VAL A 94 -4.31 -2.19 8.96
CA VAL A 94 -2.96 -2.73 9.22
C VAL A 94 -2.14 -2.50 7.98
N PHE A 95 -0.94 -1.99 8.14
CA PHE A 95 -0.09 -1.68 7.01
C PHE A 95 0.73 -2.88 6.57
N ASP A 96 0.60 -3.26 5.30
CA ASP A 96 1.41 -4.30 4.65
C ASP A 96 2.20 -3.67 3.51
N ARG A 97 3.48 -3.48 3.73
CA ARG A 97 4.36 -2.86 2.75
C ARG A 97 4.83 -3.81 1.63
N GLY A 98 4.28 -5.03 1.56
CA GLY A 98 4.57 -5.97 0.48
C GLY A 98 6.02 -6.48 0.44
N GLY A 99 6.70 -6.53 1.59
CA GLY A 99 8.11 -6.89 1.67
C GLY A 99 9.07 -5.78 1.23
N ASN A 100 8.55 -4.61 0.86
CA ASN A 100 9.36 -3.43 0.57
C ASN A 100 9.83 -2.78 1.86
N ARG A 101 10.96 -2.07 1.81
CA ARG A 101 11.41 -1.31 2.96
C ARG A 101 10.49 -0.12 3.21
N TYR A 102 10.30 0.24 4.48
CA TYR A 102 9.56 1.44 4.86
C TYR A 102 10.43 2.67 4.60
N HIS A 103 10.53 3.04 3.34
CA HIS A 103 11.46 4.06 2.87
C HIS A 103 10.96 4.65 1.55
N GLY A 104 11.33 5.88 1.25
CA GLY A 104 11.03 6.54 -0.02
C GLY A 104 9.54 6.56 -0.34
N ARG A 105 9.15 6.00 -1.49
CA ARG A 105 7.78 6.01 -1.97
C ARG A 105 6.80 5.31 -1.03
N VAL A 106 7.21 4.21 -0.43
CA VAL A 106 6.35 3.45 0.49
C VAL A 106 6.04 4.29 1.73
N LYS A 107 7.06 4.92 2.29
CA LYS A 107 6.89 5.82 3.43
C LYS A 107 6.04 7.03 3.07
N ALA A 108 6.27 7.63 1.91
CA ALA A 108 5.52 8.80 1.46
C ALA A 108 4.02 8.47 1.31
N LEU A 109 3.69 7.30 0.77
CA LEU A 109 2.32 6.84 0.64
C LEU A 109 1.69 6.64 2.01
N ALA A 110 2.39 5.96 2.93
CA ALA A 110 1.87 5.70 4.27
C ALA A 110 1.63 6.98 5.06
N ASP A 111 2.57 7.91 5.01
CA ASP A 111 2.44 9.20 5.70
C ASP A 111 1.25 10.00 5.15
N ALA A 112 1.06 10.01 3.83
CA ALA A 112 -0.07 10.69 3.21
C ALA A 112 -1.40 10.06 3.60
N ALA A 113 -1.48 8.74 3.68
CA ALA A 113 -2.68 8.04 4.12
C ALA A 113 -3.02 8.37 5.58
N ARG A 114 -2.01 8.48 6.45
CA ARG A 114 -2.21 8.89 7.84
C ARG A 114 -2.69 10.33 7.94
N GLU A 115 -2.11 11.23 7.17
CA GLU A 115 -2.53 12.64 7.13
C GLU A 115 -3.96 12.79 6.64
N ALA A 116 -4.41 11.91 5.76
CA ALA A 116 -5.78 11.92 5.25
C ALA A 116 -6.80 11.32 6.23
N GLY A 117 -6.35 10.70 7.31
CA GLY A 117 -7.23 10.26 8.38
C GLY A 117 -7.20 8.77 8.72
N LEU A 118 -6.48 7.93 7.97
CA LEU A 118 -6.36 6.51 8.32
C LEU A 118 -5.49 6.32 9.55
N GLU A 119 -5.88 5.39 10.40
CA GLU A 119 -5.12 5.01 11.60
C GLU A 119 -4.37 3.71 11.36
N PHE A 120 -3.09 3.75 11.56
CA PHE A 120 -2.24 2.57 11.55
C PHE A 120 -0.84 2.86 12.08
#